data_32ca92a0704a110543a843d7aa0d2c8b
#
_entry.id   32ca92a0704a110543a843d7aa0d2c8b
#
_cell.length_a   1.000
_cell.length_b   1.000
_cell.length_c   1.000
_cell.angle_alpha   90.00
_cell.angle_beta   90.00
_cell.angle_gamma   90.00
#
_symmetry.space_group_name_H-M   'P 1'
#
loop_
_entity.id
_entity.type
_entity.pdbx_description
1 polymer ?
#
loop_
_entity_poly.entity_id
_entity_poly.type
_entity_poly.pdbx_seq_one_letter_code
_entity_poly.pdbx_strand_id
1 'polypeptide(L)'
;ITVYRGSSSIVGTRKEHRLYERAMAMGTPIVHFGETGGARIPDTMGAEGISEPGGLFELAKRQHRVPMATMITGQSFGGSSFLSALSDYVVMVRGSCLAVTSPKVFEIATGEIISFEDVGGVDVHARKTGQIDLGVETDEEGYDAMQKWLSYLPSNAWQVAPRHEPSGSLERDHD
;
A
#
# COMPACT_ATOMS: atom_id res chain seq x y z
N ILE A 1 2.67 5.72 13.71
CA ILE A 1 2.30 4.43 14.32
C ILE A 1 2.61 4.33 15.81
N THR A 2 2.50 5.42 16.56
CA THR A 2 2.86 5.48 18.00
C THR A 2 1.94 4.65 18.89
N VAL A 3 0.70 4.35 18.45
CA VAL A 3 -0.27 3.56 19.22
C VAL A 3 -0.31 2.13 18.69
N TYR A 4 0.13 1.18 19.54
CA TYR A 4 0.15 -0.26 19.23
C TYR A 4 0.73 -0.60 17.85
N ARG A 5 1.77 0.11 17.42
CA ARG A 5 2.43 -0.04 16.12
C ARG A 5 1.47 0.04 14.92
N GLY A 6 0.45 0.87 15.00
CA GLY A 6 -0.56 0.96 13.93
C GLY A 6 -1.35 -0.32 13.68
N SER A 7 -1.41 -1.24 14.68
CA SER A 7 -2.15 -2.49 14.52
C SER A 7 -3.64 -2.24 14.28
N SER A 8 -4.22 -3.00 13.36
CA SER A 8 -5.62 -2.88 12.96
C SER A 8 -6.57 -3.24 14.11
N SER A 9 -7.55 -2.39 14.35
CA SER A 9 -8.63 -2.59 15.33
C SER A 9 -9.97 -2.60 14.60
N ILE A 10 -11.01 -3.16 15.21
CA ILE A 10 -12.38 -3.17 14.65
C ILE A 10 -12.82 -1.76 14.28
N VAL A 11 -12.60 -0.78 15.17
CA VAL A 11 -12.98 0.62 14.92
C VAL A 11 -12.14 1.24 13.80
N GLY A 12 -10.84 0.92 13.73
CA GLY A 12 -9.95 1.34 12.65
C GLY A 12 -10.43 0.81 11.30
N THR A 13 -10.67 -0.49 11.21
CA THR A 13 -11.16 -1.16 10.01
C THR A 13 -12.48 -0.56 9.51
N ARG A 14 -13.44 -0.29 10.41
CA ARG A 14 -14.71 0.38 10.05
C ARG A 14 -14.52 1.80 9.51
N LYS A 15 -13.54 2.55 10.04
CA LYS A 15 -13.22 3.88 9.51
C LYS A 15 -12.60 3.81 8.13
N GLU A 16 -11.65 2.90 7.93
CA GLU A 16 -11.04 2.65 6.63
C GLU A 16 -12.09 2.26 5.59
N HIS A 17 -12.98 1.33 5.93
CA HIS A 17 -14.08 0.91 5.06
C HIS A 17 -14.92 2.10 4.59
N ARG A 18 -15.34 2.97 5.51
CA ARG A 18 -16.11 4.19 5.16
C ARG A 18 -15.32 5.16 4.27
N LEU A 19 -14.01 5.26 4.47
CA LEU A 19 -13.16 6.09 3.59
C LEU A 19 -13.10 5.53 2.18
N TYR A 20 -12.97 4.21 2.04
CA TYR A 20 -12.98 3.56 0.73
C TYR A 20 -14.32 3.69 0.01
N GLU A 21 -15.43 3.45 0.71
CA GLU A 21 -16.78 3.67 0.16
C GLU A 21 -16.96 5.11 -0.32
N ARG A 22 -16.52 6.07 0.49
CA ARG A 22 -16.60 7.48 0.12
C ARG A 22 -15.73 7.83 -1.07
N ALA A 23 -14.48 7.34 -1.12
CA ALA A 23 -13.60 7.57 -2.26
C ALA A 23 -14.19 6.99 -3.55
N MET A 24 -14.76 5.78 -3.49
CA MET A 24 -15.45 5.18 -4.63
C MET A 24 -16.68 5.98 -5.07
N ALA A 25 -17.50 6.43 -4.12
CA ALA A 25 -18.69 7.25 -4.41
C ALA A 25 -18.32 8.61 -5.02
N MET A 26 -17.20 9.18 -4.62
CA MET A 26 -16.68 10.45 -5.12
C MET A 26 -15.76 10.30 -6.33
N GLY A 27 -15.40 9.08 -6.72
CA GLY A 27 -14.45 8.81 -7.80
C GLY A 27 -13.05 9.38 -7.56
N THR A 28 -12.63 9.56 -6.30
CA THR A 28 -11.34 10.17 -5.95
C THR A 28 -10.23 9.14 -5.81
N PRO A 29 -8.99 9.44 -6.25
CA PRO A 29 -7.84 8.57 -6.01
C PRO A 29 -7.63 8.31 -4.51
N ILE A 30 -7.10 7.11 -4.19
CA ILE A 30 -6.77 6.69 -2.83
C ILE A 30 -5.25 6.61 -2.69
N VAL A 31 -4.72 7.18 -1.60
CA VAL A 31 -3.32 6.97 -1.19
C VAL A 31 -3.32 6.28 0.15
N HIS A 32 -2.64 5.14 0.21
CA HIS A 32 -2.47 4.34 1.41
C HIS A 32 -1.02 4.40 1.89
N PHE A 33 -0.81 4.60 3.20
CA PHE A 33 0.50 4.52 3.83
C PHE A 33 0.59 3.20 4.58
N GLY A 34 1.42 2.29 4.09
CA GLY A 34 1.55 0.93 4.58
C GLY A 34 2.58 0.82 5.70
N GLU A 35 2.15 1.07 6.93
CA GLU A 35 2.95 0.83 8.12
C GLU A 35 2.07 0.30 9.25
N THR A 36 2.20 -1.00 9.56
CA THR A 36 1.36 -1.66 10.56
C THR A 36 2.03 -2.88 11.17
N GLY A 37 1.83 -3.07 12.46
CA GLY A 37 2.20 -4.29 13.17
C GLY A 37 1.25 -5.47 12.95
N GLY A 38 0.28 -5.35 12.05
CA GLY A 38 -0.72 -6.38 11.77
C GLY A 38 -2.01 -6.24 12.58
N ALA A 39 -2.76 -7.32 12.73
CA ALA A 39 -4.02 -7.31 13.46
C ALA A 39 -3.82 -7.18 14.98
N ARG A 40 -4.68 -6.40 15.62
CA ARG A 40 -4.71 -6.31 17.10
C ARG A 40 -5.44 -7.53 17.64
N ILE A 41 -4.68 -8.47 18.18
CA ILE A 41 -5.20 -9.78 18.61
C ILE A 41 -6.43 -9.69 19.52
N PRO A 42 -6.46 -8.88 20.61
CA PRO A 42 -7.64 -8.79 21.47
C PRO A 42 -8.92 -8.36 20.72
N ASP A 43 -8.79 -7.50 19.73
CA ASP A 43 -9.93 -7.02 18.94
C ASP A 43 -10.40 -8.04 17.91
N THR A 44 -9.51 -8.89 17.39
CA THR A 44 -9.81 -9.85 16.32
C THR A 44 -10.24 -11.22 16.82
N MET A 45 -10.03 -11.54 18.10
CA MET A 45 -10.39 -12.85 18.69
C MET A 45 -11.89 -13.03 18.98
N GLY A 46 -12.69 -11.98 18.94
CA GLY A 46 -14.14 -12.05 19.11
C GLY A 46 -14.87 -12.36 17.80
N ALA A 47 -16.07 -12.91 17.88
CA ALA A 47 -16.92 -13.16 16.72
C ALA A 47 -17.15 -11.88 15.89
N GLU A 48 -17.30 -10.74 16.53
CA GLU A 48 -17.44 -9.44 15.87
C GLU A 48 -16.19 -9.09 15.04
N GLY A 49 -14.99 -9.28 15.59
CA GLY A 49 -13.75 -8.96 14.90
C GLY A 49 -13.45 -9.88 13.72
N ILE A 50 -13.80 -11.16 13.84
CA ILE A 50 -13.63 -12.15 12.76
C ILE A 50 -14.68 -11.96 11.66
N SER A 51 -15.90 -11.58 12.02
CA SER A 51 -17.00 -11.38 11.07
C SER A 51 -16.99 -10.03 10.39
N GLU A 52 -16.23 -9.07 10.89
CA GLU A 52 -16.07 -7.77 10.24
C GLU A 52 -15.35 -7.98 8.90
N PRO A 53 -16.02 -7.80 7.75
CA PRO A 53 -15.37 -7.90 6.47
C PRO A 53 -14.32 -6.79 6.42
N GLY A 54 -13.06 -7.13 6.58
CA GLY A 54 -11.98 -6.17 6.38
C GLY A 54 -12.17 -5.51 5.01
N GLY A 55 -11.83 -4.24 4.90
CA GLY A 55 -12.00 -3.44 3.69
C GLY A 55 -11.40 -4.04 2.40
N LEU A 56 -10.75 -5.21 2.50
CA LEU A 56 -10.20 -5.96 1.37
C LEU A 56 -11.26 -6.36 0.33
N PHE A 57 -12.45 -6.78 0.76
CA PHE A 57 -13.51 -7.14 -0.19
C PHE A 57 -14.02 -5.92 -0.96
N GLU A 58 -14.20 -4.82 -0.27
CA GLU A 58 -14.63 -3.56 -0.91
C GLU A 58 -13.51 -2.99 -1.80
N LEU A 59 -12.27 -3.13 -1.39
CA LEU A 59 -11.12 -2.75 -2.20
C LEU A 59 -10.97 -3.64 -3.43
N ALA A 60 -11.16 -4.94 -3.32
CA ALA A 60 -11.16 -5.82 -4.48
C ALA A 60 -12.28 -5.49 -5.48
N LYS A 61 -13.48 -5.13 -4.98
CA LYS A 61 -14.58 -4.64 -5.83
C LYS A 61 -14.31 -3.28 -6.47
N ARG A 62 -13.42 -2.49 -5.85
CA ARG A 62 -13.00 -1.18 -6.34
C ARG A 62 -12.07 -1.26 -7.56
N GLN A 63 -11.39 -2.37 -7.74
CA GLN A 63 -10.37 -2.54 -8.80
C GLN A 63 -10.85 -1.92 -10.12
N HIS A 64 -10.03 -1.02 -10.68
CA HIS A 64 -10.31 -0.26 -11.90
C HIS A 64 -11.45 0.78 -11.83
N ARG A 65 -11.99 1.09 -10.64
CA ARG A 65 -13.00 2.16 -10.47
C ARG A 65 -12.37 3.48 -10.05
N VAL A 66 -11.48 3.45 -9.09
CA VAL A 66 -10.68 4.61 -8.67
C VAL A 66 -9.22 4.19 -8.53
N PRO A 67 -8.28 5.05 -8.94
CA PRO A 67 -6.85 4.78 -8.80
C PRO A 67 -6.44 4.68 -7.32
N MET A 68 -5.52 3.78 -7.02
CA MET A 68 -4.95 3.63 -5.69
C MET A 68 -3.44 3.51 -5.75
N ALA A 69 -2.73 4.25 -4.91
CA ALA A 69 -1.31 4.08 -4.68
C ALA A 69 -1.03 3.73 -3.22
N THR A 70 0.01 2.95 -3.00
CA THR A 70 0.51 2.63 -1.66
C THR A 70 1.97 3.02 -1.52
N MET A 71 2.30 3.69 -0.42
CA MET A 71 3.67 3.96 0.00
C MET A 71 3.98 3.17 1.28
N ILE A 72 5.01 2.34 1.22
CA ILE A 72 5.48 1.54 2.37
C ILE A 72 6.64 2.27 3.04
N THR A 73 6.40 2.74 4.27
CA THR A 73 7.36 3.55 5.04
C THR A 73 8.00 2.80 6.20
N GLY A 74 7.48 1.62 6.52
CA GLY A 74 7.98 0.81 7.63
C GLY A 74 7.57 -0.66 7.51
N GLN A 75 7.28 -1.30 8.62
CA GLN A 75 6.80 -2.68 8.62
C GLN A 75 5.35 -2.73 8.15
N SER A 76 5.07 -3.49 7.11
CA SER A 76 3.76 -3.62 6.49
C SER A 76 3.40 -5.10 6.35
N PHE A 77 2.67 -5.62 7.34
CA PHE A 77 2.32 -7.04 7.42
C PHE A 77 0.82 -7.29 7.30
N GLY A 78 0.46 -8.51 6.89
CA GLY A 78 -0.91 -8.98 6.84
C GLY A 78 -1.79 -8.16 5.89
N GLY A 79 -2.89 -7.59 6.40
CA GLY A 79 -3.86 -6.82 5.61
C GLY A 79 -3.24 -5.71 4.77
N SER A 80 -2.22 -5.03 5.28
CA SER A 80 -1.53 -3.96 4.54
C SER A 80 -0.77 -4.48 3.31
N SER A 81 -0.25 -5.71 3.36
CA SER A 81 0.39 -6.31 2.18
C SER A 81 -0.63 -6.63 1.07
N PHE A 82 -1.85 -7.01 1.43
CA PHE A 82 -2.93 -7.20 0.46
C PHE A 82 -3.41 -5.88 -0.14
N LEU A 83 -3.49 -4.80 0.66
CA LEU A 83 -3.80 -3.46 0.15
C LEU A 83 -2.76 -3.01 -0.87
N SER A 84 -1.48 -3.25 -0.59
CA SER A 84 -0.39 -2.95 -1.53
C SER A 84 -0.53 -3.76 -2.82
N ALA A 85 -0.86 -5.05 -2.73
CA ALA A 85 -1.06 -5.90 -3.90
C ALA A 85 -2.28 -5.49 -4.76
N LEU A 86 -3.25 -4.79 -4.18
CA LEU A 86 -4.41 -4.24 -4.88
C LEU A 86 -4.21 -2.82 -5.41
N SER A 87 -3.04 -2.22 -5.17
CA SER A 87 -2.72 -0.86 -5.62
C SER A 87 -2.24 -0.84 -7.07
N ASP A 88 -2.53 0.26 -7.75
CA ASP A 88 -2.10 0.51 -9.13
C ASP A 88 -0.67 1.07 -9.19
N TYR A 89 -0.14 1.56 -8.07
CA TYR A 89 1.21 2.08 -7.93
C TYR A 89 1.73 1.86 -6.51
N VAL A 90 2.90 1.25 -6.37
CA VAL A 90 3.50 0.92 -5.08
C VAL A 90 4.91 1.47 -4.97
N VAL A 91 5.12 2.35 -4.00
CA VAL A 91 6.44 2.89 -3.64
C VAL A 91 6.88 2.30 -2.31
N MET A 92 8.14 1.94 -2.20
CA MET A 92 8.68 1.35 -0.98
C MET A 92 9.98 2.05 -0.56
N VAL A 93 10.02 2.52 0.68
CA VAL A 93 11.19 3.19 1.25
C VAL A 93 12.19 2.14 1.75
N ARG A 94 13.47 2.35 1.47
CA ARG A 94 14.54 1.44 1.91
C ARG A 94 14.57 1.29 3.44
N GLY A 95 14.76 0.07 3.91
CA GLY A 95 14.66 -0.28 5.33
C GLY A 95 13.26 -0.62 5.80
N SER A 96 12.23 -0.44 4.94
CA SER A 96 10.89 -0.96 5.19
C SER A 96 10.77 -2.44 4.82
N CYS A 97 9.67 -3.08 5.20
CA CYS A 97 9.42 -4.48 4.90
C CYS A 97 7.96 -4.69 4.55
N LEU A 98 7.71 -5.28 3.38
CA LEU A 98 6.39 -5.65 2.90
C LEU A 98 6.29 -7.17 2.84
N ALA A 99 5.45 -7.78 3.66
CA ALA A 99 5.27 -9.24 3.67
C ALA A 99 3.92 -9.65 4.26
N VAL A 100 3.47 -10.86 3.96
CA VAL A 100 2.26 -11.41 4.58
C VAL A 100 2.48 -11.69 6.06
N THR A 101 3.69 -12.11 6.44
CA THR A 101 4.05 -12.45 7.82
C THR A 101 5.37 -11.82 8.24
N SER A 102 5.57 -11.65 9.55
CA SER A 102 6.81 -11.10 10.08
C SER A 102 7.93 -12.17 10.12
N PRO A 103 9.22 -11.75 10.12
CA PRO A 103 10.34 -12.67 10.32
C PRO A 103 10.21 -13.54 11.56
N LYS A 104 9.65 -13.00 12.66
CA LYS A 104 9.46 -13.76 13.90
C LYS A 104 8.44 -14.89 13.77
N VAL A 105 7.35 -14.67 13.05
CA VAL A 105 6.36 -15.72 12.77
C VAL A 105 6.94 -16.76 11.82
N PHE A 106 7.73 -16.32 10.83
CA PHE A 106 8.46 -17.21 9.93
C PHE A 106 9.42 -18.14 10.70
N GLU A 107 10.22 -17.57 11.60
CA GLU A 107 11.14 -18.32 12.48
C GLU A 107 10.40 -19.39 13.31
N ILE A 108 9.26 -19.03 13.92
CA ILE A 108 8.46 -19.97 14.72
C ILE A 108 7.90 -21.12 13.84
N ALA A 109 7.52 -20.82 12.61
CA ALA A 109 6.90 -21.79 11.70
C ALA A 109 7.93 -22.75 11.06
N THR A 110 9.13 -22.24 10.74
CA THR A 110 10.12 -22.97 9.95
C THR A 110 11.37 -23.37 10.74
N GLY A 111 11.64 -22.70 11.87
CA GLY A 111 12.89 -22.80 12.62
C GLY A 111 14.05 -21.99 12.01
N GLU A 112 13.83 -21.28 10.92
CA GLU A 112 14.84 -20.48 10.21
C GLU A 112 14.79 -19.02 10.64
N ILE A 113 15.96 -18.42 10.88
CA ILE A 113 16.09 -16.99 11.16
C ILE A 113 16.29 -16.26 9.85
N ILE A 114 15.41 -15.30 9.56
CA ILE A 114 15.46 -14.51 8.34
C ILE A 114 15.37 -13.01 8.69
N SER A 115 16.08 -12.16 7.95
CA SER A 115 16.05 -10.72 8.14
C SER A 115 14.77 -10.08 7.54
N PHE A 116 14.43 -8.86 7.97
CA PHE A 116 13.36 -8.09 7.35
C PHE A 116 13.62 -7.83 5.87
N GLU A 117 14.87 -7.55 5.51
CA GLU A 117 15.28 -7.30 4.14
C GLU A 117 15.11 -8.54 3.25
N ASP A 118 15.46 -9.73 3.76
CA ASP A 118 15.34 -10.98 3.00
C ASP A 118 13.90 -11.48 2.87
N VAL A 119 13.03 -11.19 3.87
CA VAL A 119 11.61 -11.56 3.82
C VAL A 119 10.85 -10.70 2.82
N GLY A 120 11.11 -9.38 2.80
CA GLY A 120 10.30 -8.47 2.03
C GLY A 120 10.85 -7.05 1.97
N GLY A 121 12.17 -6.88 1.84
CA GLY A 121 12.81 -5.58 1.61
C GLY A 121 12.66 -5.10 0.17
N VAL A 122 13.12 -3.87 -0.08
CA VAL A 122 13.04 -3.21 -1.40
C VAL A 122 13.65 -4.08 -2.49
N ASP A 123 14.84 -4.65 -2.27
CA ASP A 123 15.54 -5.45 -3.31
C ASP A 123 14.79 -6.75 -3.63
N VAL A 124 14.09 -7.34 -2.67
CA VAL A 124 13.24 -8.51 -2.91
C VAL A 124 12.10 -8.14 -3.84
N HIS A 125 11.39 -7.06 -3.54
CA HIS A 125 10.21 -6.68 -4.31
C HIS A 125 10.53 -6.03 -5.65
N ALA A 126 11.60 -5.25 -5.74
CA ALA A 126 12.01 -4.63 -6.99
C ALA A 126 12.62 -5.62 -8.00
N ARG A 127 13.34 -6.67 -7.52
CA ARG A 127 14.14 -7.54 -8.41
C ARG A 127 13.61 -8.95 -8.56
N LYS A 128 12.91 -9.48 -7.55
CA LYS A 128 12.47 -10.89 -7.55
C LYS A 128 10.98 -11.03 -7.77
N THR A 129 10.16 -10.24 -7.06
CA THR A 129 8.71 -10.42 -7.10
C THR A 129 8.01 -9.47 -8.06
N GLY A 130 8.59 -8.30 -8.34
CA GLY A 130 7.93 -7.25 -9.13
C GLY A 130 6.72 -6.61 -8.43
N GLN A 131 6.64 -6.71 -7.09
CA GLN A 131 5.50 -6.23 -6.32
C GLN A 131 5.49 -4.71 -6.15
N ILE A 132 6.63 -4.04 -6.30
CA ILE A 132 6.74 -2.58 -6.19
C ILE A 132 7.17 -1.98 -7.52
N ASP A 133 6.66 -0.77 -7.79
CA ASP A 133 7.02 0.01 -8.98
C ASP A 133 8.26 0.86 -8.77
N LEU A 134 8.46 1.33 -7.52
CA LEU A 134 9.58 2.21 -7.20
C LEU A 134 10.12 1.94 -5.79
N GLY A 135 11.44 1.71 -5.69
CA GLY A 135 12.18 1.76 -4.43
C GLY A 135 12.84 3.13 -4.27
N VAL A 136 12.74 3.72 -3.10
CA VAL A 136 13.31 5.03 -2.75
C VAL A 136 14.15 4.95 -1.48
N GLU A 137 15.07 5.90 -1.31
CA GLU A 137 15.97 5.90 -0.15
C GLU A 137 15.35 6.59 1.09
N THR A 138 14.48 7.60 0.88
CA THR A 138 13.89 8.41 1.96
C THR A 138 12.37 8.53 1.84
N ASP A 139 11.73 8.90 2.95
CA ASP A 139 10.29 9.19 2.97
C ASP A 139 9.96 10.37 2.06
N GLU A 140 10.82 11.39 2.00
CA GLU A 140 10.65 12.58 1.17
C GLU A 140 10.59 12.20 -0.31
N GLU A 141 11.52 11.36 -0.78
CA GLU A 141 11.50 10.84 -2.16
C GLU A 141 10.22 10.06 -2.44
N GLY A 142 9.73 9.30 -1.46
CA GLY A 142 8.48 8.59 -1.54
C GLY A 142 7.27 9.53 -1.68
N TYR A 143 7.22 10.61 -0.89
CA TYR A 143 6.17 11.63 -1.01
C TYR A 143 6.21 12.33 -2.36
N ASP A 144 7.38 12.68 -2.86
CA ASP A 144 7.54 13.29 -4.18
C ASP A 144 7.04 12.36 -5.29
N ALA A 145 7.36 11.07 -5.19
CA ALA A 145 6.87 10.06 -6.13
C ALA A 145 5.33 9.95 -6.10
N MET A 146 4.71 9.95 -4.90
CA MET A 146 3.25 9.94 -4.75
C MET A 146 2.61 11.21 -5.33
N GLN A 147 3.16 12.38 -5.06
CA GLN A 147 2.67 13.64 -5.62
C GLN A 147 2.78 13.65 -7.14
N LYS A 148 3.90 13.18 -7.68
CA LYS A 148 4.10 13.04 -9.12
C LYS A 148 3.08 12.10 -9.75
N TRP A 149 2.83 10.94 -9.15
CA TRP A 149 1.82 10.00 -9.64
C TRP A 149 0.42 10.64 -9.63
N LEU A 150 0.04 11.29 -8.53
CA LEU A 150 -1.24 12.01 -8.43
C LEU A 150 -1.37 13.12 -9.46
N SER A 151 -0.29 13.78 -9.87
CA SER A 151 -0.32 14.87 -10.85
C SER A 151 -0.77 14.43 -12.25
N TYR A 152 -0.69 13.14 -12.57
CA TYR A 152 -1.18 12.60 -13.83
C TYR A 152 -2.68 12.29 -13.82
N LEU A 153 -3.30 12.31 -12.66
CA LEU A 153 -4.70 11.94 -12.46
C LEU A 153 -5.58 13.18 -12.30
N PRO A 154 -6.85 13.10 -12.72
CA PRO A 154 -7.82 14.11 -12.35
C PRO A 154 -8.17 14.01 -10.85
N SER A 155 -8.72 15.07 -10.28
CA SER A 155 -9.13 15.07 -8.87
C SER A 155 -10.26 14.07 -8.58
N ASN A 156 -11.02 13.68 -9.59
CA ASN A 156 -12.07 12.65 -9.50
C ASN A 156 -12.43 12.10 -10.88
N ALA A 157 -13.17 11.01 -10.91
CA ALA A 157 -13.54 10.28 -12.12
C ALA A 157 -14.45 11.06 -13.11
N TRP A 158 -14.98 12.21 -12.73
CA TRP A 158 -15.82 13.06 -13.60
C TRP A 158 -15.03 14.20 -14.27
N GLN A 159 -13.74 14.30 -13.99
CA GLN A 159 -12.86 15.29 -14.59
C GLN A 159 -11.92 14.62 -15.60
N VAL A 160 -11.48 15.42 -16.58
CA VAL A 160 -10.48 14.98 -17.55
C VAL A 160 -9.09 15.07 -16.89
N ALA A 161 -8.23 14.11 -17.22
CA ALA A 161 -6.84 14.14 -16.74
C ALA A 161 -6.12 15.44 -17.14
N PRO A 162 -5.21 15.96 -16.30
CA PRO A 162 -4.43 17.15 -16.63
C PRO A 162 -3.67 16.95 -17.94
N ARG A 163 -3.65 18.00 -18.77
CA ARG A 163 -2.81 18.02 -19.97
C ARG A 163 -1.54 18.80 -19.66
N HIS A 164 -0.41 18.19 -19.92
CA HIS A 164 0.90 18.82 -19.80
C HIS A 164 1.46 19.03 -21.22
N GLU A 165 2.08 20.18 -21.44
CA GLU A 165 2.84 20.38 -22.66
C GLU A 165 4.03 19.39 -22.71
N PRO A 166 4.32 18.80 -23.86
CA PRO A 166 5.45 17.89 -23.97
C PRO A 166 6.77 18.62 -23.64
N SER A 167 7.53 18.10 -22.71
CA SER A 167 8.80 18.68 -22.27
C SER A 167 10.02 18.28 -23.10
N GLY A 168 9.84 17.82 -24.33
CA GLY A 168 10.94 17.36 -25.19
C GLY A 168 10.59 17.33 -26.66
N SER A 169 11.59 17.17 -27.53
CA SER A 169 11.38 16.94 -28.95
C SER A 169 10.52 15.69 -29.18
N LEU A 170 9.57 15.80 -30.10
CA LEU A 170 8.77 14.66 -30.59
C LEU A 170 9.63 13.67 -31.41
N GLU A 171 10.79 14.12 -31.87
CA GLU A 171 11.81 13.28 -32.49
C GLU A 171 12.74 12.73 -31.39
N ARG A 172 12.45 11.54 -30.94
CA ARG A 172 13.43 10.75 -30.17
C ARG A 172 14.18 9.90 -31.17
N ASP A 173 15.48 10.18 -31.34
CA ASP A 173 16.37 9.24 -31.97
C ASP A 173 16.38 7.96 -31.12
N HIS A 174 15.88 6.90 -31.70
CA HIS A 174 15.99 5.55 -31.17
C HIS A 174 17.28 4.96 -31.74
N ASP A 175 18.42 5.26 -31.07
CA ASP A 175 19.66 4.51 -31.24
C ASP A 175 19.64 3.23 -30.38
#